data_1b3f3528584a436d0447e2c4eb672cdb
#
_entry.id   1b3f3528584a436d0447e2c4eb672cdb
#
_cell.length_a   1.000
_cell.length_b   1.000
_cell.length_c   1.000
_cell.angle_alpha   90.00
_cell.angle_beta   90.00
_cell.angle_gamma   90.00
#
_symmetry.space_group_name_H-M   'P 1'
#
loop_
_entity.id
_entity.type
_entity.pdbx_description
1 polymer ?
#
loop_
_entity_poly.entity_id
_entity_poly.type
_entity_poly.pdbx_seq_one_letter_code
_entity_poly.pdbx_strand_id
1 'polypeptide(L)'
;KFIPDYEVVEAKPVEYELVEPALEHHKALFGSYPSTVTADKGYYERMEEIERLGDIVELVAIAKKGKRTEEQARRETDPVFRHAQRFRAGVEGTISFLKRVLGLCRCYAKGWEHYRATIGATILAHNLLILARC
;
A
#
# COMPACT_ATOMS: atom_id res chain seq x y z
N LYS A 1 6.76 -10.42 -2.56
CA LYS A 1 6.73 -9.18 -3.36
C LYS A 1 7.84 -8.26 -2.90
N PHE A 2 8.52 -7.60 -3.83
CA PHE A 2 9.52 -6.58 -3.57
C PHE A 2 8.85 -5.32 -2.99
N ILE A 3 9.50 -4.66 -2.04
CA ILE A 3 9.05 -3.40 -1.43
C ILE A 3 10.00 -2.30 -1.91
N PRO A 4 9.64 -1.52 -2.95
CA PRO A 4 10.53 -0.51 -3.51
C PRO A 4 10.62 0.74 -2.65
N ASP A 5 9.58 1.01 -1.87
CA ASP A 5 9.46 2.20 -1.05
C ASP A 5 8.63 1.94 0.21
N TYR A 6 8.89 2.71 1.26
CA TYR A 6 8.14 2.67 2.52
C TYR A 6 8.29 3.99 3.27
N GLU A 7 7.29 4.32 4.06
CA GLU A 7 7.30 5.44 4.98
C GLU A 7 7.01 4.98 6.40
N VAL A 8 7.71 5.54 7.37
CA VAL A 8 7.48 5.28 8.79
C VAL A 8 6.90 6.53 9.41
N VAL A 9 5.62 6.48 9.76
CA VAL A 9 4.89 7.61 10.35
C VAL A 9 4.91 7.52 11.88
N GLU A 10 5.16 8.65 12.56
CA GLU A 10 5.27 8.70 14.02
C GLU A 10 3.91 8.64 14.70
N ALA A 11 2.90 9.25 14.09
CA ALA A 11 1.52 9.25 14.58
C ALA A 11 0.64 8.37 13.69
N LYS A 12 -0.52 7.95 14.21
CA LYS A 12 -1.51 7.25 13.38
C LYS A 12 -2.15 8.25 12.39
N PRO A 13 -1.79 8.21 11.11
CA PRO A 13 -2.34 9.13 10.12
C PRO A 13 -3.77 8.74 9.76
N VAL A 14 -4.45 9.64 9.08
CA VAL A 14 -5.70 9.34 8.39
C VAL A 14 -5.35 8.59 7.10
N GLU A 15 -5.86 7.37 6.95
CA GLU A 15 -5.39 6.42 5.91
C GLU A 15 -5.53 6.97 4.48
N TYR A 16 -6.65 7.62 4.15
CA TYR A 16 -6.88 8.16 2.81
C TYR A 16 -5.94 9.31 2.44
N GLU A 17 -5.47 10.09 3.43
CA GLU A 17 -4.52 11.19 3.20
C GLU A 17 -3.12 10.71 2.78
N LEU A 18 -2.83 9.43 2.96
CA LEU A 18 -1.54 8.83 2.57
C LEU A 18 -1.45 8.45 1.10
N VAL A 19 -2.57 8.38 0.38
CA VAL A 19 -2.58 7.85 -0.99
C VAL A 19 -1.85 8.79 -1.95
N GLU A 20 -2.20 10.07 -1.91
CA GLU A 20 -1.64 11.08 -2.81
C GLU A 20 -0.13 11.29 -2.59
N PRO A 21 0.36 11.47 -1.34
CA PRO A 21 1.79 11.50 -1.08
C PRO A 21 2.56 10.25 -1.55
N ALA A 22 1.96 9.07 -1.41
CA ALA A 22 2.56 7.83 -1.90
C ALA A 22 2.66 7.79 -3.44
N LEU A 23 1.67 8.34 -4.15
CA LEU A 23 1.72 8.47 -5.61
C LEU A 23 2.78 9.47 -6.06
N GLU A 24 2.91 10.61 -5.39
CA GLU A 24 3.98 11.58 -5.65
C GLU A 24 5.37 10.99 -5.39
N HIS A 25 5.52 10.23 -4.32
CA HIS A 25 6.76 9.53 -4.00
C HIS A 25 7.11 8.48 -5.07
N HIS A 26 6.12 7.71 -5.51
CA HIS A 26 6.28 6.77 -6.63
C HIS A 26 6.76 7.48 -7.90
N LYS A 27 6.15 8.61 -8.25
CA LYS A 27 6.56 9.41 -9.41
C LYS A 27 7.98 9.94 -9.27
N ALA A 28 8.38 10.38 -8.09
CA ALA A 28 9.75 10.84 -7.83
C ALA A 28 10.78 9.72 -8.01
N LEU A 29 10.44 8.49 -7.60
CA LEU A 29 11.33 7.33 -7.71
C LEU A 29 11.40 6.73 -9.12
N PHE A 30 10.27 6.66 -9.83
CA PHE A 30 10.16 5.93 -11.09
C PHE A 30 9.95 6.83 -12.32
N GLY A 31 9.82 8.15 -12.13
CA GLY A 31 9.63 9.13 -13.21
C GLY A 31 8.20 9.26 -13.72
N SER A 32 7.27 8.40 -13.28
CA SER A 32 5.86 8.43 -13.67
C SER A 32 4.96 7.94 -12.53
N TYR A 33 3.68 8.29 -12.60
CA TYR A 33 2.68 7.68 -11.72
C TYR A 33 2.48 6.20 -12.08
N PRO A 34 2.06 5.35 -11.13
CA PRO A 34 1.70 3.97 -11.44
C PRO A 34 0.41 3.95 -12.29
N SER A 35 0.24 2.95 -13.15
CA SER A 35 -1.01 2.78 -13.89
C SER A 35 -2.18 2.37 -12.97
N THR A 36 -1.89 1.71 -11.86
CA THR A 36 -2.91 1.21 -10.94
C THR A 36 -2.53 1.50 -9.51
N VAL A 37 -3.48 2.04 -8.74
CA VAL A 37 -3.40 2.12 -7.28
C VAL A 37 -4.45 1.21 -6.65
N THR A 38 -4.03 0.43 -5.66
CA THR A 38 -4.93 -0.42 -4.88
C THR A 38 -4.56 -0.36 -3.41
N ALA A 39 -5.56 -0.22 -2.56
CA ALA A 39 -5.37 -0.11 -1.12
C ALA A 39 -6.51 -0.81 -0.36
N ASP A 40 -6.41 -0.87 0.96
CA ASP A 40 -7.48 -1.40 1.79
C ASP A 40 -8.68 -0.43 1.83
N LYS A 41 -9.82 -0.94 2.29
CA LYS A 41 -11.08 -0.16 2.39
C LYS A 41 -10.99 1.05 3.31
N GLY A 42 -10.03 1.07 4.23
CA GLY A 42 -9.76 2.23 5.10
C GLY A 42 -9.27 3.45 4.34
N TYR A 43 -8.67 3.25 3.16
CA TYR A 43 -8.19 4.31 2.27
C TYR A 43 -9.29 4.91 1.37
N TYR A 44 -10.53 4.42 1.47
CA TYR A 44 -11.68 4.99 0.77
C TYR A 44 -12.39 5.98 1.69
N GLU A 45 -12.39 7.24 1.35
CA GLU A 45 -13.17 8.26 2.06
C GLU A 45 -14.46 8.57 1.31
N ARG A 46 -14.35 9.22 0.15
CA ARG A 46 -15.47 9.70 -0.68
C ARG A 46 -15.25 9.36 -2.14
N MET A 47 -16.32 9.41 -2.93
CA MET A 47 -16.23 9.15 -4.37
C MET A 47 -15.43 10.22 -5.09
N GLU A 48 -15.56 11.47 -4.69
CA GLU A 48 -14.82 12.60 -5.25
C GLU A 48 -13.30 12.41 -5.16
N GLU A 49 -12.82 11.83 -4.06
CA GLU A 49 -11.39 11.51 -3.89
C GLU A 49 -10.94 10.40 -4.85
N ILE A 50 -11.79 9.39 -5.05
CA ILE A 50 -11.52 8.31 -6.00
C ILE A 50 -11.48 8.84 -7.44
N GLU A 51 -12.38 9.76 -7.79
CA GLU A 51 -12.41 10.40 -9.10
C GLU A 51 -11.16 11.25 -9.32
N ARG A 52 -10.76 12.06 -8.32
CA ARG A 52 -9.54 12.85 -8.36
C ARG A 52 -8.28 11.98 -8.53
N LEU A 53 -8.19 10.85 -7.85
CA LEU A 53 -7.11 9.90 -8.06
C LEU A 53 -7.18 9.27 -9.46
N GLY A 54 -8.35 9.09 -10.04
CA GLY A 54 -8.57 8.63 -11.39
C GLY A 54 -8.08 9.60 -12.48
N ASP A 55 -7.91 10.89 -12.16
CA ASP A 55 -7.26 11.87 -13.03
C ASP A 55 -5.72 11.68 -13.06
N ILE A 56 -5.17 11.02 -12.06
CA ILE A 56 -3.72 10.82 -11.88
C ILE A 56 -3.28 9.44 -12.38
N VAL A 57 -4.09 8.41 -12.13
CA VAL A 57 -3.79 7.00 -12.45
C VAL A 57 -4.92 6.37 -13.27
N GLU A 58 -4.59 5.41 -14.13
CA GLU A 58 -5.57 4.76 -15.02
C GLU A 58 -6.63 3.94 -14.25
N LEU A 59 -6.24 3.33 -13.13
CA LEU A 59 -7.13 2.49 -12.32
C LEU A 59 -6.95 2.75 -10.83
N VAL A 60 -8.02 3.20 -10.16
CA VAL A 60 -8.12 3.29 -8.71
C VAL A 60 -8.94 2.11 -8.19
N ALA A 61 -8.30 1.08 -7.66
CA ALA A 61 -8.95 -0.12 -7.16
C ALA A 61 -9.02 -0.13 -5.62
N ILE A 62 -9.68 0.89 -5.05
CA ILE A 62 -9.95 0.98 -3.61
C ILE A 62 -11.45 0.73 -3.40
N ALA A 63 -11.78 -0.31 -2.64
CA ALA A 63 -13.16 -0.73 -2.42
C ALA A 63 -13.82 0.08 -1.28
N LYS A 64 -15.10 0.40 -1.44
CA LYS A 64 -15.87 1.14 -0.42
C LYS A 64 -16.15 0.29 0.81
N LYS A 65 -16.04 0.90 1.98
CA LYS A 65 -16.47 0.33 3.25
C LYS A 65 -17.97 0.59 3.48
N GLY A 66 -18.74 -0.43 3.87
CA GLY A 66 -20.18 -0.31 4.19
C GLY A 66 -21.10 -0.39 2.97
N LYS A 67 -22.25 0.31 3.04
CA LYS A 67 -23.26 0.30 1.96
C LYS A 67 -22.68 0.93 0.67
N ARG A 68 -23.00 0.29 -0.47
CA ARG A 68 -22.58 0.70 -1.81
C ARG A 68 -23.77 1.13 -2.62
N THR A 69 -23.59 2.11 -3.51
CA THR A 69 -24.52 2.39 -4.58
C THR A 69 -24.39 1.30 -5.66
N GLU A 70 -25.38 1.22 -6.58
CA GLU A 70 -25.31 0.28 -7.72
C GLU A 70 -24.06 0.51 -8.57
N GLU A 71 -23.70 1.77 -8.80
CA GLU A 71 -22.53 2.16 -9.56
C GLU A 71 -21.22 1.68 -8.88
N GLN A 72 -21.10 1.90 -7.59
CA GLN A 72 -19.96 1.41 -6.80
C GLN A 72 -19.88 -0.12 -6.81
N ALA A 73 -21.01 -0.81 -6.69
CA ALA A 73 -21.06 -2.25 -6.77
C ALA A 73 -20.64 -2.75 -8.16
N ARG A 74 -21.12 -2.11 -9.24
CA ARG A 74 -20.72 -2.42 -10.62
C ARG A 74 -19.21 -2.24 -10.82
N ARG A 75 -18.63 -1.11 -10.36
CA ARG A 75 -17.20 -0.85 -10.42
C ARG A 75 -16.39 -1.93 -9.70
N GLU A 76 -16.81 -2.35 -8.51
CA GLU A 76 -16.11 -3.35 -7.71
C GLU A 76 -16.28 -4.79 -8.24
N THR A 77 -17.27 -5.05 -9.10
CA THR A 77 -17.44 -6.35 -9.77
C THR A 77 -16.65 -6.47 -11.06
N ASP A 78 -16.09 -5.36 -11.57
CA ASP A 78 -15.26 -5.36 -12.75
C ASP A 78 -14.06 -6.32 -12.62
N PRO A 79 -13.77 -7.16 -13.62
CA PRO A 79 -12.66 -8.11 -13.57
C PRO A 79 -11.30 -7.47 -13.31
N VAL A 80 -11.04 -6.29 -13.87
CA VAL A 80 -9.76 -5.56 -13.73
C VAL A 80 -9.62 -5.05 -12.29
N PHE A 81 -10.69 -4.46 -11.74
CA PHE A 81 -10.75 -4.05 -10.34
C PHE A 81 -10.51 -5.24 -9.39
N ARG A 82 -11.18 -6.36 -9.63
CA ARG A 82 -11.01 -7.58 -8.82
C ARG A 82 -9.61 -8.18 -8.94
N HIS A 83 -8.97 -8.06 -10.09
CA HIS A 83 -7.59 -8.49 -10.27
C HIS A 83 -6.64 -7.64 -9.43
N ALA A 84 -6.77 -6.31 -9.46
CA ALA A 84 -6.00 -5.39 -8.63
C ALA A 84 -6.20 -5.66 -7.13
N GLN A 85 -7.43 -5.91 -6.70
CA GLN A 85 -7.71 -6.27 -5.29
C GLN A 85 -7.10 -7.61 -4.88
N ARG A 86 -7.04 -8.61 -5.76
CA ARG A 86 -6.30 -9.86 -5.51
C ARG A 86 -4.80 -9.64 -5.42
N PHE A 87 -4.26 -8.75 -6.25
CA PHE A 87 -2.85 -8.35 -6.14
C PHE A 87 -2.56 -7.73 -4.77
N ARG A 88 -3.43 -6.84 -4.28
CA ARG A 88 -3.35 -6.25 -2.94
C ARG A 88 -3.36 -7.31 -1.84
N ALA A 89 -4.28 -8.28 -1.92
CA ALA A 89 -4.35 -9.36 -0.93
C ALA A 89 -3.01 -10.09 -0.74
N GLY A 90 -2.19 -10.21 -1.78
CA GLY A 90 -0.83 -10.75 -1.68
C GLY A 90 0.15 -9.89 -0.86
N VAL A 91 -0.18 -8.62 -0.58
CA VAL A 91 0.63 -7.76 0.32
C VAL A 91 0.50 -8.23 1.77
N GLU A 92 -0.65 -8.76 2.17
CA GLU A 92 -0.86 -9.31 3.51
C GLU A 92 0.12 -10.44 3.83
N GLY A 93 0.40 -11.30 2.84
CA GLY A 93 1.44 -12.34 2.95
C GLY A 93 2.83 -11.75 3.17
N THR A 94 3.17 -10.66 2.48
CA THR A 94 4.44 -9.95 2.68
C THR A 94 4.52 -9.34 4.09
N ILE A 95 3.48 -8.67 4.54
CA ILE A 95 3.41 -8.11 5.91
C ILE A 95 3.53 -9.21 6.96
N SER A 96 2.85 -10.34 6.76
CA SER A 96 2.95 -11.50 7.65
C SER A 96 4.37 -12.06 7.71
N PHE A 97 5.07 -12.15 6.58
CA PHE A 97 6.46 -12.57 6.51
C PHE A 97 7.39 -11.61 7.26
N LEU A 98 7.27 -10.28 7.04
CA LEU A 98 8.04 -9.27 7.77
C LEU A 98 7.84 -9.40 9.29
N LYS A 99 6.59 -9.59 9.72
CA LYS A 99 6.25 -9.71 11.14
C LYS A 99 6.74 -11.00 11.78
N ARG A 100 6.50 -12.14 11.15
CA ARG A 100 6.70 -13.46 11.77
C ARG A 100 8.09 -14.03 11.50
N VAL A 101 8.64 -13.83 10.33
CA VAL A 101 9.93 -14.41 9.93
C VAL A 101 11.08 -13.45 10.19
N LEU A 102 10.91 -12.16 9.85
CA LEU A 102 11.93 -11.14 10.04
C LEU A 102 11.78 -10.35 11.35
N GLY A 103 10.88 -10.76 12.23
CA GLY A 103 10.79 -10.26 13.60
C GLY A 103 10.16 -8.88 13.78
N LEU A 104 9.51 -8.32 12.75
CA LEU A 104 8.92 -6.96 12.82
C LEU A 104 7.69 -6.88 13.75
N CYS A 105 7.19 -8.00 14.27
CA CYS A 105 6.09 -8.00 15.24
C CYS A 105 6.47 -7.41 16.60
N ARG A 106 7.77 -7.36 16.92
CA ARG A 106 8.29 -6.82 18.18
C ARG A 106 9.60 -6.09 17.95
N CYS A 107 9.57 -4.77 18.06
CA CYS A 107 10.79 -3.98 18.03
C CYS A 107 11.40 -3.92 19.43
N TYR A 108 12.63 -4.40 19.58
CA TYR A 108 13.40 -4.34 20.82
C TYR A 108 14.20 -3.04 20.94
N ALA A 109 14.30 -2.29 19.87
CA ALA A 109 15.01 -1.02 19.85
C ALA A 109 14.21 0.06 20.57
N LYS A 110 14.89 0.88 21.38
CA LYS A 110 14.30 2.01 22.08
C LYS A 110 14.55 3.30 21.30
N GLY A 111 13.51 4.13 21.21
CA GLY A 111 13.57 5.43 20.54
C GLY A 111 13.22 5.36 19.04
N TRP A 112 12.75 6.51 18.54
CA TRP A 112 12.19 6.64 17.18
C TRP A 112 13.21 6.29 16.09
N GLU A 113 14.41 6.81 16.18
CA GLU A 113 15.46 6.58 15.18
C GLU A 113 15.85 5.10 15.07
N HIS A 114 16.01 4.42 16.21
CA HIS A 114 16.30 2.98 16.20
C HIS A 114 15.12 2.15 15.67
N TYR A 115 13.88 2.57 15.95
CA TYR A 115 12.69 1.94 15.40
C TYR A 115 12.66 2.05 13.87
N ARG A 116 12.89 3.26 13.33
CA ARG A 116 12.97 3.49 11.87
C ARG A 116 14.08 2.65 11.22
N ALA A 117 15.27 2.66 11.83
CA ALA A 117 16.39 1.85 11.34
C ALA A 117 16.07 0.35 11.33
N THR A 118 15.37 -0.15 12.36
CA THR A 118 14.94 -1.56 12.42
C THR A 118 13.97 -1.90 11.28
N ILE A 119 13.01 -1.03 11.00
CA ILE A 119 12.07 -1.23 9.88
C ILE A 119 12.85 -1.25 8.57
N GLY A 120 13.72 -0.28 8.33
CA GLY A 120 14.53 -0.19 7.10
C GLY A 120 15.40 -1.41 6.90
N ALA A 121 16.10 -1.86 7.93
CA ALA A 121 16.92 -3.09 7.87
C ALA A 121 16.07 -4.34 7.56
N THR A 122 14.87 -4.43 8.14
CA THR A 122 13.95 -5.55 7.90
C THR A 122 13.46 -5.57 6.45
N ILE A 123 13.10 -4.42 5.90
CA ILE A 123 12.67 -4.28 4.49
C ILE A 123 13.84 -4.60 3.55
N LEU A 124 15.04 -4.11 3.83
CA LEU A 124 16.24 -4.44 3.06
C LEU A 124 16.51 -5.94 3.06
N ALA A 125 16.47 -6.60 4.22
CA ALA A 125 16.65 -8.04 4.33
C ALA A 125 15.60 -8.81 3.52
N HIS A 126 14.32 -8.39 3.58
CA HIS A 126 13.25 -8.95 2.77
C HIS A 126 13.55 -8.83 1.27
N ASN A 127 13.92 -7.64 0.81
CA ASN A 127 14.20 -7.39 -0.60
C ASN A 127 15.41 -8.19 -1.09
N LEU A 128 16.47 -8.32 -0.28
CA LEU A 128 17.61 -9.17 -0.60
C LEU A 128 17.22 -10.63 -0.71
N LEU A 129 16.34 -11.14 0.16
CA LEU A 129 15.82 -12.51 0.05
C LEU A 129 14.99 -12.73 -1.22
N ILE A 130 14.26 -11.73 -1.69
CA ILE A 130 13.53 -11.79 -2.96
C ILE A 130 14.52 -11.87 -4.12
N LEU A 131 15.53 -10.99 -4.15
CA LEU A 131 16.55 -10.96 -5.20
C LEU A 131 17.38 -12.25 -5.25
N ALA A 132 17.69 -12.84 -4.10
CA ALA A 132 18.44 -14.08 -4.03
C ALA A 132 17.66 -15.31 -4.55
N ARG A 133 16.34 -15.19 -4.77
CA ARG A 133 15.48 -16.26 -5.33
C ARG A 133 15.15 -16.07 -6.80
N CYS A 134 15.58 -14.95 -7.39
CA CYS A 134 15.45 -14.68 -8.82
C CYS A 134 16.66 -15.22 -9.57
#